data_3b7602c5e839bcfdbd4582c3e39a313e
#
_entry.id   3b7602c5e839bcfdbd4582c3e39a313e
#
_cell.length_a   1.000
_cell.length_b   1.000
_cell.length_c   1.000
_cell.angle_alpha   90.00
_cell.angle_beta   90.00
_cell.angle_gamma   90.00
#
_symmetry.space_group_name_H-M   'P 1'
#
loop_
_entity.id
_entity.type
_entity.pdbx_description
1 polymer ?
#
loop_
_entity_poly.entity_id
_entity_poly.type
_entity_poly.pdbx_seq_one_letter_code
_entity_poly.pdbx_strand_id
1 'polypeptide(L)'
;MADADFASASSPYHELLGLELLEWRDGFARVFCDTGPQHINRSGIVHGGVLLSLIDQAGAFAGLWCSVPGNVRKAITLDLDCRFTGQVSGGRIVAEGKVVSRGRNIFFARTEIFDAAGTLVAFGASTHRWRSGSESVAGQPG
;
A
#
# COMPACT_ATOMS: atom_id res chain seq x y z
N MET A 1 -14.23 -16.01 -6.08
CA MET A 1 -13.21 -15.19 -5.42
C MET A 1 -13.89 -14.43 -4.30
N ALA A 2 -13.47 -14.62 -3.08
CA ALA A 2 -14.02 -13.84 -1.99
C ALA A 2 -13.70 -12.37 -2.26
N ASP A 3 -14.73 -11.53 -2.23
CA ASP A 3 -14.51 -10.09 -2.31
C ASP A 3 -13.62 -9.72 -1.12
N ALA A 4 -12.47 -9.14 -1.42
CA ALA A 4 -11.61 -8.64 -0.37
C ALA A 4 -12.41 -7.60 0.41
N ASP A 5 -12.47 -7.76 1.71
CA ASP A 5 -13.16 -6.82 2.56
C ASP A 5 -12.29 -5.55 2.71
N PHE A 6 -12.40 -4.68 1.71
CA PHE A 6 -11.65 -3.43 1.69
C PHE A 6 -12.02 -2.53 2.87
N ALA A 7 -13.23 -2.68 3.41
CA ALA A 7 -13.66 -1.87 4.55
C ALA A 7 -12.88 -2.24 5.81
N SER A 8 -12.59 -3.54 6.02
CA SER A 8 -11.81 -4.00 7.18
C SER A 8 -10.33 -3.61 7.08
N ALA A 9 -9.86 -3.27 5.88
CA ALA A 9 -8.48 -2.87 5.64
C ALA A 9 -8.26 -1.37 5.86
N SER A 10 -9.33 -0.57 5.95
CA SER A 10 -9.21 0.87 6.16
C SER A 10 -8.77 1.20 7.59
N SER A 11 -8.11 2.34 7.73
CA SER A 11 -7.69 2.88 9.01
C SER A 11 -7.95 4.39 9.03
N PRO A 12 -7.92 5.04 10.22
CA PRO A 12 -8.03 6.50 10.28
C PRO A 12 -7.01 7.23 9.40
N TYR A 13 -5.79 6.69 9.28
CA TYR A 13 -4.75 7.29 8.44
C TYR A 13 -5.11 7.18 6.94
N HIS A 14 -5.64 6.03 6.51
CA HIS A 14 -6.13 5.87 5.13
C HIS A 14 -7.23 6.88 4.82
N GLU A 15 -8.17 7.04 5.74
CA GLU A 15 -9.27 7.99 5.57
C GLU A 15 -8.77 9.42 5.50
N LEU A 16 -7.82 9.77 6.38
CA LEU A 16 -7.22 11.11 6.41
C LEU A 16 -6.57 11.48 5.07
N LEU A 17 -5.83 10.56 4.48
CA LEU A 17 -5.14 10.78 3.21
C LEU A 17 -6.01 10.44 1.99
N GLY A 18 -7.14 9.76 2.18
CA GLY A 18 -7.97 9.32 1.07
C GLY A 18 -7.32 8.20 0.25
N LEU A 19 -6.64 7.26 0.94
CA LEU A 19 -6.05 6.09 0.29
C LEU A 19 -7.09 4.99 0.21
N GLU A 20 -7.23 4.35 -0.95
CA GLU A 20 -8.22 3.30 -1.15
C GLU A 20 -7.61 2.12 -1.91
N LEU A 21 -8.03 0.91 -1.52
CA LEU A 21 -7.68 -0.31 -2.25
C LEU A 21 -8.49 -0.40 -3.53
N LEU A 22 -7.82 -0.67 -4.65
CA LEU A 22 -8.45 -0.89 -5.95
C LEU A 22 -8.44 -2.35 -6.34
N GLU A 23 -7.37 -3.08 -5.98
CA GLU A 23 -7.21 -4.50 -6.29
C GLU A 23 -6.38 -5.13 -5.18
N TRP A 24 -6.74 -6.35 -4.78
CA TRP A 24 -6.05 -7.04 -3.70
C TRP A 24 -6.09 -8.54 -3.92
N ARG A 25 -4.94 -9.17 -3.96
CA ARG A 25 -4.78 -10.62 -4.05
C ARG A 25 -3.50 -11.04 -3.35
N ASP A 26 -3.27 -12.33 -3.20
CA ASP A 26 -2.06 -12.81 -2.52
C ASP A 26 -0.80 -12.31 -3.23
N GLY A 27 0.01 -11.59 -2.48
CA GLY A 27 1.26 -11.03 -2.96
C GLY A 27 1.15 -9.78 -3.80
N PHE A 28 -0.04 -9.20 -3.96
CA PHE A 28 -0.25 -8.00 -4.78
C PHE A 28 -1.32 -7.09 -4.19
N ALA A 29 -1.09 -5.78 -4.24
CA ALA A 29 -2.10 -4.78 -3.90
C ALA A 29 -1.96 -3.57 -4.80
N ARG A 30 -3.10 -3.02 -5.23
CA ARG A 30 -3.16 -1.73 -5.91
C ARG A 30 -3.94 -0.77 -5.05
N VAL A 31 -3.30 0.33 -4.70
CA VAL A 31 -3.86 1.38 -3.84
C VAL A 31 -3.85 2.68 -4.62
N PHE A 32 -4.90 3.47 -4.52
CA PHE A 32 -4.95 4.75 -5.21
C PHE A 32 -5.27 5.90 -4.26
N CYS A 33 -4.96 7.10 -4.71
CA CYS A 33 -5.30 8.35 -4.06
C CYS A 33 -5.77 9.34 -5.12
N ASP A 34 -6.98 9.84 -4.96
CA ASP A 34 -7.46 10.97 -5.76
C ASP A 34 -6.95 12.25 -5.08
N THR A 35 -5.96 12.91 -5.69
CA THR A 35 -5.28 14.02 -5.04
C THR A 35 -6.18 15.23 -4.89
N GLY A 36 -6.06 15.89 -3.75
CA GLY A 36 -6.76 17.12 -3.41
C GLY A 36 -5.80 18.12 -2.79
N PRO A 37 -6.32 19.30 -2.40
CA PRO A 37 -5.48 20.38 -1.84
C PRO A 37 -4.63 19.95 -0.64
N GLN A 38 -5.13 18.99 0.17
CA GLN A 38 -4.44 18.49 1.36
C GLN A 38 -3.17 17.69 1.04
N HIS A 39 -3.01 17.26 -0.21
CA HIS A 39 -1.86 16.46 -0.64
C HIS A 39 -0.74 17.28 -1.24
N ILE A 40 -0.96 18.57 -1.45
CA ILE A 40 -0.09 19.44 -2.25
C ILE A 40 0.88 20.19 -1.34
N ASN A 41 2.15 20.23 -1.74
CA ASN A 41 3.18 20.96 -1.02
C ASN A 41 3.24 22.44 -1.46
N ARG A 42 4.18 23.18 -0.90
CA ARG A 42 4.35 24.63 -1.19
C ARG A 42 4.64 24.94 -2.66
N SER A 43 5.16 23.97 -3.40
CA SER A 43 5.50 24.13 -4.81
C SER A 43 4.36 23.74 -5.76
N GLY A 44 3.19 23.39 -5.23
CA GLY A 44 2.02 23.02 -6.04
C GLY A 44 2.04 21.61 -6.57
N ILE A 45 2.87 20.74 -6.02
CA ILE A 45 2.95 19.33 -6.39
C ILE A 45 2.64 18.43 -5.21
N VAL A 46 2.26 17.19 -5.48
CA VAL A 46 1.95 16.21 -4.44
C VAL A 46 3.15 16.01 -3.52
N HIS A 47 2.92 16.14 -2.22
CA HIS A 47 3.95 16.01 -1.21
C HIS A 47 4.60 14.63 -1.26
N GLY A 48 5.93 14.56 -1.14
CA GLY A 48 6.67 13.30 -1.11
C GLY A 48 6.20 12.36 -0.01
N GLY A 49 5.71 12.88 1.10
CA GLY A 49 5.13 12.10 2.18
C GLY A 49 3.91 11.29 1.79
N VAL A 50 3.11 11.79 0.84
CA VAL A 50 1.96 11.04 0.31
C VAL A 50 2.46 9.84 -0.50
N LEU A 51 3.46 10.05 -1.35
CA LEU A 51 4.04 8.97 -2.15
C LEU A 51 4.70 7.93 -1.25
N LEU A 52 5.40 8.35 -0.21
CA LEU A 52 6.01 7.44 0.76
C LEU A 52 4.94 6.64 1.51
N SER A 53 3.81 7.24 1.86
CA SER A 53 2.68 6.55 2.47
C SER A 53 2.11 5.49 1.54
N LEU A 54 2.04 5.77 0.24
CA LEU A 54 1.59 4.80 -0.75
C LEU A 54 2.56 3.62 -0.89
N ILE A 55 3.87 3.87 -0.83
CA ILE A 55 4.89 2.79 -0.81
C ILE A 55 4.64 1.88 0.39
N ASP A 56 4.45 2.47 1.57
CA ASP A 56 4.20 1.71 2.80
C ASP A 56 2.91 0.89 2.69
N GLN A 57 1.82 1.52 2.30
CA GLN A 57 0.50 0.89 2.31
C GLN A 57 0.37 -0.19 1.24
N ALA A 58 0.76 0.08 0.02
CA ALA A 58 0.67 -0.90 -1.06
C ALA A 58 1.60 -2.09 -0.79
N GLY A 59 2.80 -1.84 -0.28
CA GLY A 59 3.72 -2.89 0.11
C GLY A 59 3.18 -3.76 1.26
N ALA A 60 2.62 -3.13 2.29
CA ALA A 60 2.02 -3.84 3.41
C ALA A 60 0.84 -4.70 2.96
N PHE A 61 -0.11 -4.12 2.23
CA PHE A 61 -1.30 -4.85 1.76
C PHE A 61 -0.93 -6.02 0.86
N ALA A 62 0.12 -5.92 0.05
CA ALA A 62 0.57 -7.02 -0.78
C ALA A 62 0.85 -8.29 0.03
N GLY A 63 1.34 -8.15 1.26
CA GLY A 63 1.61 -9.27 2.16
C GLY A 63 0.50 -9.57 3.16
N LEU A 64 -0.61 -8.83 3.14
CA LEU A 64 -1.68 -8.95 4.13
C LEU A 64 -2.97 -9.57 3.60
N TRP A 65 -2.99 -9.98 2.34
CA TRP A 65 -4.18 -10.64 1.79
C TRP A 65 -4.49 -11.92 2.56
N CYS A 66 -5.79 -12.12 2.88
CA CYS A 66 -6.26 -13.30 3.59
C CYS A 66 -7.08 -14.19 2.69
N SER A 67 -6.84 -15.52 2.78
CA SER A 67 -7.60 -16.50 2.03
C SER A 67 -8.94 -16.87 2.68
N VAL A 68 -9.14 -16.53 3.95
CA VAL A 68 -10.37 -16.84 4.69
C VAL A 68 -11.19 -15.57 4.87
N PRO A 69 -12.42 -15.51 4.33
CA PRO A 69 -13.28 -14.34 4.51
C PRO A 69 -13.53 -14.03 5.99
N GLY A 70 -13.45 -12.76 6.36
CA GLY A 70 -13.64 -12.31 7.73
C GLY A 70 -12.40 -12.36 8.59
N ASN A 71 -11.36 -13.09 8.16
CA ASN A 71 -10.08 -13.08 8.85
C ASN A 71 -9.24 -11.87 8.41
N VAL A 72 -8.28 -11.52 9.25
CA VAL A 72 -7.36 -10.41 9.01
C VAL A 72 -5.92 -10.87 9.23
N ARG A 73 -4.98 -10.19 8.59
CA ARG A 73 -3.55 -10.29 8.86
C ARG A 73 -3.05 -8.92 9.24
N LYS A 74 -2.13 -8.87 10.19
CA LYS A 74 -1.53 -7.61 10.67
C LYS A 74 -0.03 -7.70 10.57
N ALA A 75 0.60 -6.59 10.21
CA ALA A 75 2.05 -6.47 10.12
C ALA A 75 2.49 -5.11 10.63
N ILE A 76 3.77 -5.01 10.94
CA ILE A 76 4.43 -3.75 11.21
C ILE A 76 5.49 -3.52 10.15
N THR A 77 5.67 -2.25 9.76
CA THR A 77 6.71 -1.86 8.82
C THR A 77 8.02 -1.69 9.56
N LEU A 78 9.07 -2.37 9.11
CA LEU A 78 10.40 -2.30 9.68
C LEU A 78 11.28 -1.30 8.96
N ASP A 79 11.09 -1.18 7.64
CA ASP A 79 11.93 -0.33 6.81
C ASP A 79 11.16 0.00 5.53
N LEU A 80 11.38 1.19 5.00
CA LEU A 80 10.86 1.56 3.70
C LEU A 80 11.71 2.66 3.08
N ASP A 81 11.77 2.66 1.76
CA ASP A 81 12.42 3.72 1.00
C ASP A 81 11.55 4.15 -0.17
N CYS A 82 11.86 5.31 -0.71
CA CYS A 82 11.16 5.84 -1.87
C CYS A 82 12.12 6.68 -2.71
N ARG A 83 12.07 6.46 -4.01
CA ARG A 83 12.78 7.27 -4.99
C ARG A 83 11.75 7.99 -5.84
N PHE A 84 11.90 9.30 -5.94
CA PHE A 84 10.98 10.16 -6.66
C PHE A 84 11.51 10.40 -8.05
N THR A 85 10.83 9.89 -9.06
CA THR A 85 11.28 9.96 -10.46
C THR A 85 10.53 11.01 -11.25
N GLY A 86 9.42 11.53 -10.71
CA GLY A 86 8.60 12.54 -11.36
C GLY A 86 7.79 13.34 -10.37
N GLN A 87 7.10 14.36 -10.87
CA GLN A 87 6.26 15.25 -10.09
C GLN A 87 4.80 15.07 -10.51
N VAL A 88 3.89 15.15 -9.54
CA VAL A 88 2.45 15.07 -9.78
C VAL A 88 1.80 16.35 -9.30
N SER A 89 1.10 17.04 -10.18
CA SER A 89 0.39 18.28 -9.83
C SER A 89 -1.08 18.07 -9.52
N GLY A 90 -1.62 16.89 -9.76
CA GLY A 90 -3.02 16.56 -9.50
C GLY A 90 -3.43 15.25 -10.16
N GLY A 91 -4.69 14.92 -10.02
CA GLY A 91 -5.27 13.70 -10.57
C GLY A 91 -5.08 12.47 -9.70
N ARG A 92 -5.49 11.33 -10.20
CA ARG A 92 -5.37 10.05 -9.48
C ARG A 92 -3.94 9.53 -9.59
N ILE A 93 -3.36 9.14 -8.47
CA ILE A 93 -2.10 8.39 -8.41
C ILE A 93 -2.39 6.96 -7.94
N VAL A 94 -1.68 6.00 -8.52
CA VAL A 94 -1.89 4.58 -8.26
C VAL A 94 -0.58 3.93 -7.87
N ALA A 95 -0.59 3.22 -6.76
CA ALA A 95 0.56 2.45 -6.27
C ALA A 95 0.30 0.96 -6.44
N GLU A 96 1.24 0.26 -7.04
CA GLU A 96 1.19 -1.20 -7.20
C GLU A 96 2.29 -1.83 -6.36
N GLY A 97 1.88 -2.57 -5.32
CA GLY A 97 2.78 -3.30 -4.43
C GLY A 97 2.81 -4.78 -4.74
N LYS A 98 4.01 -5.36 -4.74
CA LYS A 98 4.23 -6.80 -4.97
C LYS A 98 5.17 -7.34 -3.91
N VAL A 99 4.81 -8.49 -3.33
CA VAL A 99 5.74 -9.24 -2.49
C VAL A 99 6.82 -9.84 -3.39
N VAL A 100 8.07 -9.54 -3.12
CA VAL A 100 9.21 -10.07 -3.88
C VAL A 100 9.86 -11.24 -3.18
N SER A 101 9.74 -11.34 -1.85
CA SER A 101 10.28 -12.44 -1.06
C SER A 101 9.55 -12.49 0.27
N ARG A 102 9.32 -13.69 0.76
CA ARG A 102 8.72 -13.89 2.08
C ARG A 102 9.44 -14.97 2.84
N GLY A 103 9.74 -14.66 4.10
CA GLY A 103 10.26 -15.61 5.05
C GLY A 103 9.16 -16.14 5.98
N ARG A 104 9.58 -16.64 7.13
CA ARG A 104 8.65 -17.19 8.13
C ARG A 104 7.73 -16.12 8.73
N ASN A 105 8.28 -14.95 9.06
CA ASN A 105 7.55 -13.86 9.72
C ASN A 105 7.86 -12.48 9.13
N ILE A 106 8.71 -12.40 8.10
CA ILE A 106 9.08 -11.16 7.42
C ILE A 106 8.82 -11.32 5.93
N PHE A 107 8.32 -10.25 5.30
CA PHE A 107 8.22 -10.19 3.85
C PHE A 107 8.78 -8.87 3.33
N PHE A 108 9.23 -8.92 2.09
CA PHE A 108 9.77 -7.77 1.36
C PHE A 108 8.85 -7.48 0.18
N ALA A 109 8.54 -6.21 -0.01
CA ALA A 109 7.69 -5.77 -1.11
C ALA A 109 8.40 -4.71 -1.93
N ARG A 110 8.01 -4.62 -3.19
CA ARG A 110 8.41 -3.53 -4.09
C ARG A 110 7.15 -2.85 -4.59
N THR A 111 7.17 -1.53 -4.59
CA THR A 111 6.03 -0.72 -5.01
C THR A 111 6.45 0.29 -6.05
N GLU A 112 5.63 0.42 -7.09
CA GLU A 112 5.76 1.46 -8.12
C GLU A 112 4.53 2.34 -8.09
N ILE A 113 4.71 3.64 -8.28
CA ILE A 113 3.62 4.62 -8.26
C ILE A 113 3.57 5.33 -9.61
N PHE A 114 2.36 5.38 -10.16
CA PHE A 114 2.09 5.96 -11.48
C PHE A 114 1.11 7.13 -11.34
N ASP A 115 1.28 8.15 -12.16
CA ASP A 115 0.30 9.23 -12.29
C ASP A 115 -0.89 8.80 -13.17
N ALA A 116 -1.84 9.72 -13.38
CA ALA A 116 -3.05 9.43 -14.16
C ALA A 116 -2.76 9.09 -15.61
N ALA A 117 -1.62 9.52 -16.15
CA ALA A 117 -1.19 9.20 -17.51
C ALA A 117 -0.42 7.88 -17.59
N GLY A 118 -0.19 7.20 -16.47
CA GLY A 118 0.58 5.96 -16.42
C GLY A 118 2.08 6.16 -16.35
N THR A 119 2.56 7.37 -16.10
CA THR A 119 3.98 7.66 -15.96
C THR A 119 4.45 7.28 -14.57
N LEU A 120 5.59 6.58 -14.47
CA LEU A 120 6.21 6.26 -13.18
C LEU A 120 6.70 7.55 -12.51
N VAL A 121 6.23 7.80 -11.30
CA VAL A 121 6.57 9.01 -10.54
C VAL A 121 7.34 8.71 -9.26
N ALA A 122 7.29 7.48 -8.78
CA ALA A 122 8.06 7.03 -7.64
C ALA A 122 8.12 5.51 -7.60
N PHE A 123 9.14 4.98 -6.93
CA PHE A 123 9.20 3.56 -6.61
C PHE A 123 10.03 3.36 -5.34
N GLY A 124 9.83 2.22 -4.71
CA GLY A 124 10.58 1.90 -3.50
C GLY A 124 10.38 0.47 -3.05
N ALA A 125 11.06 0.14 -1.98
CA ALA A 125 10.97 -1.16 -1.33
C ALA A 125 10.54 -0.98 0.12
N SER A 126 9.95 -2.02 0.67
CA SER A 126 9.52 -2.03 2.06
C SER A 126 9.70 -3.41 2.68
N THR A 127 9.98 -3.43 3.97
CA THR A 127 10.15 -4.64 4.76
C THR A 127 9.12 -4.63 5.87
N HIS A 128 8.38 -5.72 6.00
CA HIS A 128 7.31 -5.83 6.95
C HIS A 128 7.45 -7.13 7.74
N ARG A 129 6.99 -7.09 8.98
CA ARG A 129 6.91 -8.27 9.83
C ARG A 129 5.46 -8.57 10.16
N TRP A 130 5.00 -9.78 9.86
CA TRP A 130 3.69 -10.23 10.30
C TRP A 130 3.66 -10.30 11.82
N ARG A 131 2.59 -9.81 12.41
CA ARG A 131 2.35 -9.98 13.83
C ARG A 131 2.03 -11.44 14.12
N SER A 132 2.25 -11.82 15.39
CA SER A 132 1.94 -13.17 15.86
C SER A 132 0.50 -13.55 15.53
N GLY A 133 0.30 -14.67 14.87
CA GLY A 133 -1.00 -15.12 14.37
C GLY A 133 -1.30 -14.70 12.94
N SER A 134 -0.49 -13.84 12.34
CA SER A 134 -0.69 -13.34 10.98
C SER A 134 0.29 -13.91 9.95
N GLU A 135 1.11 -14.89 10.33
CA GLU A 135 2.12 -15.48 9.45
C GLU A 135 1.50 -16.33 8.34
N SER A 136 0.35 -16.94 8.62
CA SER A 136 -0.38 -17.75 7.65
C SER A 136 -1.28 -16.90 6.76
N VAL A 137 -1.37 -17.26 5.48
CA VAL A 137 -2.29 -16.62 4.52
C VAL A 137 -3.75 -16.73 4.95
N ALA A 138 -4.10 -17.69 5.80
CA ALA A 138 -5.44 -17.80 6.36
C ALA A 138 -5.76 -16.69 7.37
N GLY A 139 -4.75 -16.06 7.94
CA GLY A 139 -4.95 -15.03 8.94
C GLY A 139 -5.58 -15.53 10.22
N GLN A 140 -6.23 -14.64 10.94
CA GLN A 140 -6.95 -14.94 12.18
C GLN A 140 -8.21 -14.08 12.25
N PRO A 141 -9.20 -14.47 13.08
CA PRO A 141 -10.41 -13.69 13.23
C PRO A 141 -10.10 -12.24 13.63
N GLY A 142 -10.78 -11.31 12.99
CA GLY A 142 -10.62 -9.87 13.22
C GLY A 142 -11.30 -9.36 14.46
#